data_31d6625a7832b665faed56010834cb40
#
_entry.id   31d6625a7832b665faed56010834cb40
#
_cell.length_a   1.000
_cell.length_b   1.000
_cell.length_c   1.000
_cell.angle_alpha   90.00
_cell.angle_beta   90.00
_cell.angle_gamma   90.00
#
_symmetry.space_group_name_H-M   'P 1'
#
loop_
_entity.id
_entity.type
_entity.pdbx_description
1 polymer ?
#
loop_
_entity_poly.entity_id
_entity_poly.type
_entity_poly.pdbx_seq_one_letter_code
_entity_poly.pdbx_strand_id
1 'polypeptide(L)'
;MECRGTSEREAGREQEREEEAEGETREYNPYYFGERSYEHWSRSEHGRFKVLERFSRRSELLIGIENYRLAIMEAEPETFIMPSHWDAEEVFYVMEGRGTITLLHEENRESHEIKRGDIMRIPAGVIVYAINKAKNERLHIAMLLHPISTPGHFEEFFGAAGSNPESFYNSFSNGVLEAAFNTPRDRLERLFERQKKGEIIKITEEQIRALSQTTGFGGGRHSARSNEPYNLLQKRPSHANEYGELYEARSSDYHRLQDLDVDVSIANISERSMMAPSYNSRATKLAMVVEGRGHFEMVCPRRSGDSRRSEDATEPEGQQRVRYRTVRSEVSRGSVFVIPPGHPVTAVAAANENLEVLCFGIRAGRNRKCYLAGKNNVMNLLDREAKQLSFGAPAEEVQEVFDAQPESVFLPGPGRRRGEAKRRQPSVESLFGFGGF
;
A
#
# COMPACT_ATOMS: atom_id res chain seq x y z
N MET A 1 -53.47 -33.78 5.05
CA MET A 1 -52.84 -32.99 3.97
C MET A 1 -51.88 -31.98 4.61
N GLU A 2 -50.91 -32.49 5.35
CA GLU A 2 -49.89 -31.67 6.07
C GLU A 2 -48.65 -32.54 6.28
N CYS A 3 -47.76 -32.59 5.33
CA CYS A 3 -46.39 -33.16 5.47
C CYS A 3 -45.50 -32.84 4.27
N ARG A 4 -45.48 -31.58 3.77
CA ARG A 4 -44.53 -31.17 2.73
C ARG A 4 -43.77 -29.86 3.03
N GLY A 5 -44.02 -29.20 4.18
CA GLY A 5 -43.42 -27.90 4.49
C GLY A 5 -42.19 -27.93 5.41
N THR A 6 -41.85 -29.08 5.97
CA THR A 6 -40.72 -29.20 6.94
C THR A 6 -39.40 -29.56 6.27
N SER A 7 -39.44 -30.35 5.18
CA SER A 7 -38.23 -30.81 4.47
C SER A 7 -37.49 -29.71 3.72
N GLU A 8 -38.19 -28.74 3.12
CA GLU A 8 -37.54 -27.62 2.40
C GLU A 8 -36.93 -26.58 3.34
N ARG A 9 -37.47 -26.42 4.53
CA ARG A 9 -36.90 -25.52 5.55
C ARG A 9 -35.70 -26.13 6.28
N GLU A 10 -35.62 -27.43 6.38
CA GLU A 10 -34.45 -28.14 6.94
C GLU A 10 -33.31 -28.19 5.93
N ALA A 11 -33.58 -28.45 4.66
CA ALA A 11 -32.59 -28.42 3.59
C ALA A 11 -31.97 -27.00 3.38
N GLY A 12 -32.78 -25.93 3.49
CA GLY A 12 -32.30 -24.56 3.44
C GLY A 12 -31.41 -24.19 4.64
N ARG A 13 -31.72 -24.70 5.84
CA ARG A 13 -30.88 -24.49 7.04
C ARG A 13 -29.61 -25.35 7.05
N GLU A 14 -29.62 -26.51 6.41
CA GLU A 14 -28.40 -27.29 6.21
C GLU A 14 -27.49 -26.65 5.16
N GLN A 15 -28.03 -26.12 4.06
CA GLN A 15 -27.23 -25.35 3.09
C GLN A 15 -26.64 -24.05 3.70
N GLU A 16 -27.45 -23.29 4.46
CA GLU A 16 -26.93 -22.12 5.18
C GLU A 16 -25.84 -22.48 6.21
N ARG A 17 -25.96 -23.63 6.89
CA ARG A 17 -24.94 -24.13 7.82
C ARG A 17 -23.71 -24.69 7.11
N GLU A 18 -23.86 -25.29 5.93
CA GLU A 18 -22.73 -25.72 5.10
C GLU A 18 -22.01 -24.54 4.48
N GLU A 19 -22.71 -23.49 4.01
CA GLU A 19 -22.11 -22.24 3.56
C GLU A 19 -21.45 -21.44 4.71
N GLU A 20 -22.03 -21.43 5.91
CA GLU A 20 -21.39 -20.87 7.11
C GLU A 20 -20.17 -21.70 7.54
N ALA A 21 -20.21 -23.04 7.46
CA ALA A 21 -19.10 -23.92 7.80
C ALA A 21 -17.97 -23.89 6.75
N GLU A 22 -18.29 -23.73 5.45
CA GLU A 22 -17.29 -23.47 4.42
C GLU A 22 -16.68 -22.06 4.53
N GLY A 23 -17.40 -21.09 5.09
CA GLY A 23 -16.91 -19.75 5.42
C GLY A 23 -15.92 -19.73 6.61
N GLU A 24 -16.05 -20.67 7.55
CA GLU A 24 -15.21 -20.73 8.77
C GLU A 24 -13.90 -21.49 8.60
N THR A 25 -13.68 -22.23 7.51
CA THR A 25 -12.42 -22.95 7.23
C THR A 25 -11.44 -22.19 6.36
N ARG A 26 -11.61 -20.87 6.15
CA ARG A 26 -10.52 -20.04 5.62
C ARG A 26 -9.39 -20.04 6.63
N GLU A 27 -8.37 -20.84 6.34
CA GLU A 27 -7.15 -20.95 7.12
C GLU A 27 -6.66 -19.53 7.47
N TYR A 28 -6.64 -19.20 8.76
CA TYR A 28 -6.28 -17.86 9.26
C TYR A 28 -4.90 -17.47 8.73
N ASN A 29 -4.85 -16.51 7.80
CA ASN A 29 -3.61 -15.96 7.28
C ASN A 29 -3.19 -14.72 8.09
N PRO A 30 -2.14 -14.82 8.92
CA PRO A 30 -1.69 -13.71 9.76
C PRO A 30 -1.05 -12.55 8.97
N TYR A 31 -0.77 -12.74 7.69
CA TYR A 31 -0.12 -11.75 6.82
C TYR A 31 -1.08 -11.05 5.86
N TYR A 32 -2.35 -11.46 5.83
CA TYR A 32 -3.35 -10.93 4.93
C TYR A 32 -4.34 -10.00 5.65
N PHE A 33 -4.60 -8.85 5.02
CA PHE A 33 -5.55 -7.85 5.47
C PHE A 33 -6.50 -7.52 4.30
N GLY A 34 -7.76 -7.83 4.45
CA GLY A 34 -8.80 -7.53 3.48
C GLY A 34 -9.48 -6.18 3.76
N GLU A 35 -10.55 -5.90 3.02
CA GLU A 35 -11.30 -4.65 3.17
C GLU A 35 -11.89 -4.46 4.58
N ARG A 36 -12.27 -5.54 5.25
CA ARG A 36 -12.79 -5.50 6.63
C ARG A 36 -11.73 -5.19 7.69
N SER A 37 -10.45 -5.22 7.33
CA SER A 37 -9.34 -4.86 8.22
C SER A 37 -9.09 -3.36 8.31
N TYR A 38 -9.83 -2.55 7.53
CA TYR A 38 -9.75 -1.10 7.61
C TYR A 38 -10.76 -0.55 8.62
N GLU A 39 -10.28 0.26 9.53
CA GLU A 39 -11.06 1.06 10.45
C GLU A 39 -11.34 2.43 9.80
N HIS A 40 -12.56 2.95 9.93
CA HIS A 40 -12.87 4.31 9.51
C HIS A 40 -12.28 5.28 10.53
N TRP A 41 -11.28 6.07 10.12
CA TRP A 41 -10.70 7.12 10.93
C TRP A 41 -11.61 8.35 10.91
N SER A 42 -11.94 8.81 9.71
CA SER A 42 -12.93 9.85 9.52
C SER A 42 -13.78 9.58 8.27
N ARG A 43 -14.98 10.14 8.28
CA ARG A 43 -15.93 10.07 7.16
C ARG A 43 -16.69 11.39 7.04
N SER A 44 -16.65 11.99 5.87
CA SER A 44 -17.47 13.12 5.48
C SER A 44 -18.38 12.74 4.30
N GLU A 45 -19.29 13.66 3.91
CA GLU A 45 -20.13 13.45 2.73
C GLU A 45 -19.32 13.30 1.43
N HIS A 46 -18.13 13.92 1.37
CA HIS A 46 -17.34 14.05 0.15
C HIS A 46 -16.00 13.31 0.19
N GLY A 47 -15.81 12.43 1.14
CA GLY A 47 -14.61 11.63 1.23
C GLY A 47 -14.49 10.87 2.54
N ARG A 48 -13.42 10.10 2.65
CA ARG A 48 -13.16 9.25 3.81
C ARG A 48 -11.68 9.02 4.00
N PHE A 49 -11.32 8.82 5.25
CA PHE A 49 -10.01 8.37 5.65
C PHE A 49 -10.13 7.03 6.38
N LYS A 50 -9.39 6.02 5.92
CA LYS A 50 -9.39 4.67 6.46
C LYS A 50 -7.99 4.30 6.89
N VAL A 51 -7.86 3.65 8.03
CA VAL A 51 -6.58 3.17 8.55
C VAL A 51 -6.66 1.66 8.70
N LEU A 52 -5.65 0.96 8.21
CA LEU A 52 -5.55 -0.48 8.41
C LEU A 52 -5.39 -0.78 9.91
N GLU A 53 -6.02 -1.84 10.42
CA GLU A 53 -5.83 -2.29 11.79
C GLU A 53 -4.35 -2.44 12.14
N ARG A 54 -3.98 -2.35 13.41
CA ARG A 54 -2.59 -2.52 13.85
C ARG A 54 -2.07 -3.88 13.45
N PHE A 55 -0.85 -3.93 12.91
CA PHE A 55 -0.24 -5.18 12.47
C PHE A 55 -0.13 -6.22 13.58
N SER A 56 0.25 -5.79 14.80
CA SER A 56 0.35 -6.65 15.98
C SER A 56 -1.01 -7.19 16.46
N ARG A 57 -2.11 -6.46 16.22
CA ARG A 57 -3.48 -6.93 16.51
C ARG A 57 -3.84 -8.14 15.64
N ARG A 58 -3.38 -8.15 14.40
CA ARG A 58 -3.58 -9.26 13.47
C ARG A 58 -2.73 -10.46 13.85
N SER A 59 -1.46 -10.24 14.18
CA SER A 59 -0.54 -11.31 14.56
C SER A 59 0.68 -10.77 15.30
N GLU A 60 1.08 -11.47 16.37
CA GLU A 60 2.35 -11.21 17.07
C GLU A 60 3.59 -11.35 16.17
N LEU A 61 3.47 -12.09 15.06
CA LEU A 61 4.53 -12.21 14.05
C LEU A 61 4.87 -10.88 13.40
N LEU A 62 3.98 -9.90 13.46
CA LEU A 62 4.10 -8.59 12.85
C LEU A 62 4.50 -7.49 13.83
N ILE A 63 4.81 -7.81 15.08
CA ILE A 63 5.23 -6.84 16.10
C ILE A 63 6.44 -6.01 15.67
N GLY A 64 7.30 -6.57 14.81
CA GLY A 64 8.48 -5.88 14.28
C GLY A 64 8.19 -4.65 13.41
N ILE A 65 6.95 -4.48 12.97
CA ILE A 65 6.47 -3.33 12.18
C ILE A 65 5.32 -2.58 12.87
N GLU A 66 5.11 -2.82 14.15
CA GLU A 66 4.03 -2.20 14.94
C GLU A 66 4.08 -0.67 14.94
N ASN A 67 5.28 -0.08 14.77
CA ASN A 67 5.49 1.37 14.69
C ASN A 67 4.92 2.02 13.42
N TYR A 68 4.45 1.22 12.47
CA TYR A 68 3.93 1.73 11.21
C TYR A 68 2.42 1.54 11.12
N ARG A 69 1.76 2.45 10.41
CA ARG A 69 0.35 2.33 10.03
C ARG A 69 0.22 2.51 8.52
N LEU A 70 -0.74 1.84 7.96
CA LEU A 70 -1.10 2.01 6.55
C LEU A 70 -2.49 2.64 6.48
N ALA A 71 -2.64 3.65 5.64
CA ALA A 71 -3.89 4.38 5.51
C ALA A 71 -4.24 4.66 4.06
N ILE A 72 -5.51 4.95 3.80
CA ILE A 72 -6.04 5.34 2.50
C ILE A 72 -6.93 6.57 2.69
N MET A 73 -6.64 7.62 1.94
CA MET A 73 -7.50 8.78 1.79
C MET A 73 -8.22 8.73 0.44
N GLU A 74 -9.52 8.94 0.47
CA GLU A 74 -10.37 9.06 -0.72
C GLU A 74 -11.10 10.40 -0.68
N ALA A 75 -10.91 11.24 -1.69
CA ALA A 75 -11.58 12.53 -1.81
C ALA A 75 -12.34 12.63 -3.15
N GLU A 76 -13.62 12.93 -3.07
CA GLU A 76 -14.48 13.10 -4.25
C GLU A 76 -14.02 14.29 -5.12
N PRO A 77 -14.47 14.38 -6.38
CA PRO A 77 -14.18 15.51 -7.24
C PRO A 77 -14.54 16.87 -6.62
N GLU A 78 -13.76 17.90 -6.91
CA GLU A 78 -13.98 19.28 -6.48
C GLU A 78 -14.13 19.41 -4.95
N THR A 79 -13.17 18.87 -4.21
CA THR A 79 -13.15 18.88 -2.75
C THR A 79 -11.91 19.55 -2.19
N PHE A 80 -12.03 20.03 -0.97
CA PHE A 80 -10.97 20.60 -0.15
C PHE A 80 -10.83 19.74 1.09
N ILE A 81 -9.62 19.26 1.35
CA ILE A 81 -9.21 18.54 2.54
C ILE A 81 -8.69 19.58 3.53
N MET A 82 -9.28 19.61 4.73
CA MET A 82 -8.99 20.61 5.76
C MET A 82 -7.53 20.58 6.20
N PRO A 83 -6.96 21.75 6.56
CA PRO A 83 -5.61 21.81 7.12
C PRO A 83 -5.53 21.06 8.45
N SER A 84 -4.63 20.11 8.53
CA SER A 84 -4.29 19.36 9.74
C SER A 84 -2.79 19.11 9.82
N HIS A 85 -2.30 18.72 10.99
CA HIS A 85 -0.98 18.15 11.15
C HIS A 85 -1.07 16.88 11.99
N TRP A 86 -0.09 15.99 11.80
CA TRP A 86 -0.03 14.70 12.46
C TRP A 86 1.27 14.55 13.24
N ASP A 87 1.23 13.81 14.34
CA ASP A 87 2.43 13.42 15.09
C ASP A 87 3.10 12.18 14.48
N ALA A 88 3.07 12.08 13.16
CA ALA A 88 3.63 10.99 12.39
C ALA A 88 4.37 11.50 11.14
N GLU A 89 5.49 10.86 10.83
CA GLU A 89 6.10 10.96 9.51
C GLU A 89 5.23 10.24 8.49
N GLU A 90 5.06 10.82 7.32
CA GLU A 90 4.23 10.25 6.25
C GLU A 90 5.02 10.07 4.97
N VAL A 91 4.79 8.93 4.30
CA VAL A 91 5.15 8.72 2.88
C VAL A 91 3.89 8.30 2.15
N PHE A 92 3.45 9.11 1.21
CA PHE A 92 2.28 8.78 0.42
C PHE A 92 2.61 8.40 -1.02
N TYR A 93 1.67 7.69 -1.65
CA TYR A 93 1.61 7.38 -3.08
C TYR A 93 0.22 7.71 -3.62
N VAL A 94 0.16 8.49 -4.71
CA VAL A 94 -1.10 8.80 -5.40
C VAL A 94 -1.49 7.62 -6.28
N MET A 95 -2.51 6.87 -5.87
CA MET A 95 -3.00 5.70 -6.60
C MET A 95 -3.86 6.10 -7.81
N GLU A 96 -4.68 7.15 -7.65
CA GLU A 96 -5.63 7.61 -8.67
C GLU A 96 -5.84 9.10 -8.54
N GLY A 97 -6.09 9.77 -9.66
CA GLY A 97 -6.45 11.17 -9.70
C GLY A 97 -5.28 12.14 -9.70
N ARG A 98 -5.65 13.40 -9.51
CA ARG A 98 -4.73 14.53 -9.45
C ARG A 98 -5.28 15.62 -8.54
N GLY A 99 -4.38 16.34 -7.89
CA GLY A 99 -4.75 17.41 -6.98
C GLY A 99 -3.64 18.39 -6.76
N THR A 100 -3.82 19.26 -5.79
CA THR A 100 -2.77 20.14 -5.27
C THR A 100 -2.64 19.87 -3.78
N ILE A 101 -1.42 19.66 -3.31
CA ILE A 101 -1.10 19.56 -1.89
C ILE A 101 -0.31 20.78 -1.47
N THR A 102 -0.63 21.33 -0.32
CA THR A 102 0.05 22.51 0.22
C THR A 102 0.54 22.23 1.64
N LEU A 103 1.80 22.50 1.86
CA LEU A 103 2.49 22.37 3.14
C LEU A 103 2.74 23.77 3.71
N LEU A 104 2.47 23.92 5.01
CA LEU A 104 2.75 25.14 5.75
C LEU A 104 3.91 24.87 6.71
N HIS A 105 5.03 25.53 6.47
CA HIS A 105 6.18 25.60 7.35
C HIS A 105 6.16 26.91 8.13
N GLU A 106 7.05 27.07 9.12
CA GLU A 106 7.07 28.24 10.02
C GLU A 106 6.97 29.60 9.31
N GLU A 107 7.67 29.78 8.18
CA GLU A 107 7.68 31.04 7.42
C GLU A 107 7.34 30.87 5.93
N ASN A 108 7.06 29.64 5.48
CA ASN A 108 6.88 29.31 4.07
C ASN A 108 5.61 28.50 3.83
N ARG A 109 5.05 28.73 2.65
CA ARG A 109 3.98 27.94 2.08
C ARG A 109 4.47 27.30 0.79
N GLU A 110 4.47 25.98 0.73
CA GLU A 110 4.86 25.21 -0.46
C GLU A 110 3.62 24.51 -1.03
N SER A 111 3.35 24.67 -2.32
CA SER A 111 2.23 24.01 -2.99
C SER A 111 2.73 23.22 -4.18
N HIS A 112 2.31 21.97 -4.27
CA HIS A 112 2.74 21.04 -5.30
C HIS A 112 1.53 20.40 -5.99
N GLU A 113 1.61 20.30 -7.31
CA GLU A 113 0.68 19.48 -8.08
C GLU A 113 1.05 18.01 -7.86
N ILE A 114 0.04 17.20 -7.57
CA ILE A 114 0.18 15.74 -7.41
C ILE A 114 -0.72 15.01 -8.38
N LYS A 115 -0.26 13.86 -8.85
CA LYS A 115 -0.99 12.99 -9.80
C LYS A 115 -0.60 11.54 -9.61
N ARG A 116 -1.35 10.63 -10.21
CA ARG A 116 -1.05 9.19 -10.16
C ARG A 116 0.43 8.90 -10.38
N GLY A 117 0.98 8.09 -9.50
CA GLY A 117 2.39 7.69 -9.50
C GLY A 117 3.31 8.57 -8.67
N ASP A 118 2.83 9.71 -8.16
CA ASP A 118 3.62 10.58 -7.30
C ASP A 118 3.77 9.98 -5.90
N ILE A 119 4.99 10.05 -5.39
CA ILE A 119 5.32 9.82 -3.99
C ILE A 119 5.83 11.11 -3.37
N MET A 120 5.54 11.32 -2.10
CA MET A 120 6.05 12.46 -1.35
C MET A 120 6.17 12.09 0.12
N ARG A 121 7.19 12.63 0.80
CA ARG A 121 7.32 12.60 2.26
C ARG A 121 6.78 13.88 2.85
N ILE A 122 5.96 13.74 3.89
CA ILE A 122 5.50 14.85 4.73
C ILE A 122 6.08 14.64 6.13
N PRO A 123 6.92 15.56 6.62
CA PRO A 123 7.44 15.48 7.98
C PRO A 123 6.34 15.64 9.03
N ALA A 124 6.51 14.98 10.17
CA ALA A 124 5.61 15.14 11.29
C ALA A 124 5.48 16.60 11.74
N GLY A 125 4.28 16.98 12.16
CA GLY A 125 3.97 18.34 12.64
C GLY A 125 3.82 19.39 11.54
N VAL A 126 4.07 19.07 10.28
CA VAL A 126 3.83 19.99 9.16
C VAL A 126 2.33 20.07 8.90
N ILE A 127 1.79 21.29 8.85
CA ILE A 127 0.38 21.49 8.51
C ILE A 127 0.20 21.30 7.01
N VAL A 128 -0.74 20.43 6.65
CA VAL A 128 -1.02 20.06 5.26
C VAL A 128 -2.50 20.27 4.95
N TYR A 129 -2.79 20.76 3.76
CA TYR A 129 -4.13 20.70 3.18
C TYR A 129 -4.02 20.34 1.69
N ALA A 130 -5.10 19.81 1.14
CA ALA A 130 -5.10 19.42 -0.26
C ALA A 130 -6.43 19.77 -0.95
N ILE A 131 -6.40 19.82 -2.27
CA ILE A 131 -7.58 19.97 -3.12
C ILE A 131 -7.60 18.91 -4.21
N ASN A 132 -8.74 18.25 -4.36
CA ASN A 132 -9.06 17.53 -5.57
C ASN A 132 -9.78 18.49 -6.52
N LYS A 133 -9.06 18.97 -7.53
CA LYS A 133 -9.59 19.93 -8.52
C LYS A 133 -10.21 19.27 -9.74
N ALA A 134 -10.17 17.96 -9.84
CA ALA A 134 -10.78 17.21 -10.93
C ALA A 134 -12.32 17.30 -10.84
N LYS A 135 -13.00 17.30 -12.00
CA LYS A 135 -14.47 17.31 -12.07
C LYS A 135 -15.10 15.94 -11.96
N ASN A 136 -14.41 14.91 -12.45
CA ASN A 136 -14.95 13.57 -12.63
C ASN A 136 -14.02 12.46 -12.13
N GLU A 137 -12.98 12.81 -11.40
CA GLU A 137 -11.97 11.87 -10.95
C GLU A 137 -11.74 12.02 -9.45
N ARG A 138 -11.79 10.91 -8.72
CA ARG A 138 -11.45 10.87 -7.30
C ARG A 138 -9.96 11.02 -7.11
N LEU A 139 -9.57 11.60 -5.99
CA LEU A 139 -8.19 11.56 -5.53
C LEU A 139 -8.06 10.44 -4.49
N HIS A 140 -7.25 9.44 -4.82
CA HIS A 140 -6.99 8.27 -4.00
C HIS A 140 -5.51 8.24 -3.62
N ILE A 141 -5.22 8.25 -2.33
CA ILE A 141 -3.84 8.29 -1.81
C ILE A 141 -3.66 7.16 -0.80
N ALA A 142 -2.63 6.33 -1.00
CA ALA A 142 -2.14 5.39 -0.01
C ALA A 142 -1.02 6.04 0.81
N MET A 143 -1.02 5.85 2.12
CA MET A 143 -0.10 6.49 3.05
C MET A 143 0.53 5.46 3.98
N LEU A 144 1.85 5.50 4.09
CA LEU A 144 2.60 4.84 5.15
C LEU A 144 2.90 5.87 6.22
N LEU A 145 2.43 5.66 7.43
CA LEU A 145 2.61 6.54 8.58
C LEU A 145 3.58 5.90 9.57
N HIS A 146 4.48 6.70 10.10
CA HIS A 146 5.41 6.33 11.16
C HIS A 146 5.23 7.28 12.35
N PRO A 147 4.34 6.96 13.31
CA PRO A 147 4.12 7.76 14.52
C PRO A 147 5.40 7.98 15.29
N ILE A 148 5.58 9.21 15.80
CA ILE A 148 6.79 9.59 16.54
C ILE A 148 6.62 9.33 18.04
N SER A 149 5.47 9.71 18.60
CA SER A 149 5.25 9.71 20.04
C SER A 149 4.97 8.31 20.59
N THR A 150 4.06 7.59 19.97
CA THR A 150 3.60 6.28 20.44
C THR A 150 3.61 5.26 19.31
N PRO A 151 4.31 4.11 19.46
CA PRO A 151 4.38 3.11 18.41
C PRO A 151 2.99 2.67 17.91
N GLY A 152 2.77 2.79 16.59
CA GLY A 152 1.54 2.39 15.93
C GLY A 152 0.28 3.19 16.32
N HIS A 153 0.44 4.33 16.96
CA HIS A 153 -0.64 5.26 17.30
C HIS A 153 -0.24 6.68 16.92
N PHE A 154 -1.05 7.33 16.11
CA PHE A 154 -0.89 8.71 15.69
C PHE A 154 -2.16 9.49 15.98
N GLU A 155 -2.02 10.80 16.12
CA GLU A 155 -3.11 11.73 16.31
C GLU A 155 -3.10 12.79 15.20
N GLU A 156 -4.29 13.23 14.81
CA GLU A 156 -4.51 14.31 13.86
C GLU A 156 -5.04 15.54 14.58
N PHE A 157 -4.44 16.69 14.28
CA PHE A 157 -4.73 17.94 14.95
C PHE A 157 -5.22 18.99 13.97
N PHE A 158 -6.41 19.51 14.23
CA PHE A 158 -7.05 20.55 13.42
C PHE A 158 -6.99 21.91 14.12
N GLY A 159 -6.20 22.84 13.56
CA GLY A 159 -6.21 24.24 13.99
C GLY A 159 -7.25 25.05 13.22
N ALA A 160 -7.16 25.00 11.90
CA ALA A 160 -8.09 25.66 10.99
C ALA A 160 -9.38 24.84 10.82
N ALA A 161 -10.24 24.81 11.83
CA ALA A 161 -11.42 23.96 11.90
C ALA A 161 -12.53 24.68 12.69
N GLY A 162 -13.56 23.95 13.10
CA GLY A 162 -14.68 24.47 13.86
C GLY A 162 -15.14 23.47 14.92
N SER A 163 -16.41 23.06 14.87
CA SER A 163 -16.92 21.99 15.75
C SER A 163 -16.94 20.62 15.05
N ASN A 164 -16.70 20.56 13.74
CA ASN A 164 -16.53 19.32 12.99
C ASN A 164 -15.72 19.54 11.69
N PRO A 165 -14.42 19.11 11.63
CA PRO A 165 -13.65 18.62 12.76
C PRO A 165 -13.50 19.66 13.87
N GLU A 166 -13.25 19.20 15.09
CA GLU A 166 -13.08 20.10 16.22
C GLU A 166 -11.74 20.81 16.15
N SER A 167 -11.78 22.16 16.29
CA SER A 167 -10.55 22.93 16.38
C SER A 167 -9.90 22.74 17.74
N PHE A 168 -8.60 22.41 17.80
CA PHE A 168 -7.87 22.32 19.06
C PHE A 168 -7.82 23.66 19.83
N TYR A 169 -8.08 24.79 19.15
CA TYR A 169 -8.21 26.08 19.85
C TYR A 169 -9.34 26.08 20.85
N ASN A 170 -10.41 25.29 20.63
CA ASN A 170 -11.53 25.18 21.55
C ASN A 170 -11.14 24.56 22.91
N SER A 171 -10.00 23.87 22.98
CA SER A 171 -9.48 23.24 24.20
C SER A 171 -8.59 24.15 25.04
N PHE A 172 -8.16 25.30 24.52
CA PHE A 172 -7.44 26.29 25.33
C PHE A 172 -8.38 27.10 26.20
N SER A 173 -7.90 27.55 27.37
CA SER A 173 -8.66 28.47 28.19
C SER A 173 -8.88 29.82 27.49
N ASN A 174 -10.03 30.42 27.77
CA ASN A 174 -10.41 31.68 27.13
C ASN A 174 -9.39 32.80 27.35
N GLY A 175 -8.84 32.90 28.57
CA GLY A 175 -7.82 33.91 28.87
C GLY A 175 -6.55 33.73 28.03
N VAL A 176 -6.15 32.46 27.73
CA VAL A 176 -5.04 32.17 26.83
C VAL A 176 -5.35 32.59 25.40
N LEU A 177 -6.55 32.25 24.91
CA LEU A 177 -6.96 32.61 23.54
C LEU A 177 -7.12 34.12 23.34
N GLU A 178 -7.77 34.80 24.28
CA GLU A 178 -7.95 36.26 24.25
C GLU A 178 -6.61 36.98 24.22
N ALA A 179 -5.65 36.53 25.04
CA ALA A 179 -4.30 37.09 25.05
C ALA A 179 -3.54 36.78 23.76
N ALA A 180 -3.58 35.53 23.29
CA ALA A 180 -2.84 35.08 22.10
C ALA A 180 -3.33 35.78 20.81
N PHE A 181 -4.64 35.94 20.65
CA PHE A 181 -5.25 36.54 19.46
C PHE A 181 -5.60 38.02 19.62
N ASN A 182 -5.38 38.62 20.77
CA ASN A 182 -5.79 39.98 21.11
C ASN A 182 -7.23 40.25 20.66
N THR A 183 -8.15 39.33 20.93
CA THR A 183 -9.51 39.31 20.42
C THR A 183 -10.47 38.86 21.50
N PRO A 184 -11.65 39.53 21.68
CA PRO A 184 -12.65 39.12 22.66
C PRO A 184 -13.17 37.70 22.41
N ARG A 185 -13.44 37.01 23.52
CA ARG A 185 -13.90 35.60 23.56
C ARG A 185 -15.05 35.31 22.62
N ASP A 186 -16.10 36.12 22.62
CA ASP A 186 -17.32 35.92 21.84
C ASP A 186 -17.04 35.88 20.32
N ARG A 187 -16.02 36.58 19.85
CA ARG A 187 -15.57 36.56 18.47
C ARG A 187 -14.76 35.33 18.15
N LEU A 188 -13.92 34.85 19.09
CA LEU A 188 -13.13 33.65 18.94
C LEU A 188 -14.01 32.38 18.92
N GLU A 189 -14.98 32.27 19.83
CA GLU A 189 -15.96 31.18 19.86
C GLU A 189 -16.74 31.11 18.54
N ARG A 190 -17.26 32.23 18.05
CA ARG A 190 -17.94 32.29 16.75
C ARG A 190 -17.05 31.82 15.58
N LEU A 191 -15.75 32.07 15.63
CA LEU A 191 -14.82 31.64 14.60
C LEU A 191 -14.55 30.15 14.66
N PHE A 192 -14.15 29.66 15.85
CA PHE A 192 -13.70 28.29 16.05
C PHE A 192 -14.82 27.24 16.18
N GLU A 193 -16.08 27.65 16.24
CA GLU A 193 -17.24 26.75 16.21
C GLU A 193 -17.97 26.73 14.85
N ARG A 194 -17.59 27.60 13.92
CA ARG A 194 -18.38 27.87 12.70
C ARG A 194 -18.37 26.71 11.71
N GLN A 195 -17.24 26.04 11.53
CA GLN A 195 -17.11 24.94 10.58
C GLN A 195 -17.71 23.64 11.15
N LYS A 196 -18.63 22.99 10.37
CA LYS A 196 -19.40 21.81 10.80
C LYS A 196 -19.52 20.74 9.72
N LYS A 197 -18.83 20.92 8.57
CA LYS A 197 -19.06 20.10 7.36
C LYS A 197 -18.16 18.86 7.26
N GLY A 198 -17.31 18.62 8.26
CA GLY A 198 -16.34 17.52 8.23
C GLY A 198 -15.00 17.94 7.63
N GLU A 199 -14.08 16.99 7.52
CA GLU A 199 -12.70 17.20 7.10
C GLU A 199 -12.55 17.42 5.58
N ILE A 200 -13.41 16.77 4.79
CA ILE A 200 -13.39 16.86 3.32
C ILE A 200 -14.70 17.52 2.87
N ILE A 201 -14.59 18.70 2.29
CA ILE A 201 -15.75 19.51 1.93
C ILE A 201 -15.78 19.81 0.44
N LYS A 202 -16.99 19.92 -0.12
CA LYS A 202 -17.20 20.35 -1.50
C LYS A 202 -16.84 21.83 -1.65
N ILE A 203 -16.16 22.17 -2.75
CA ILE A 203 -15.79 23.56 -3.09
C ILE A 203 -16.23 23.90 -4.51
N THR A 204 -16.38 25.20 -4.78
CA THR A 204 -16.80 25.72 -6.09
C THR A 204 -15.60 25.86 -7.04
N GLU A 205 -15.88 25.92 -8.35
CA GLU A 205 -14.85 26.19 -9.36
C GLU A 205 -14.11 27.52 -9.11
N GLU A 206 -14.79 28.53 -8.56
CA GLU A 206 -14.18 29.80 -8.21
C GLU A 206 -13.18 29.64 -7.07
N GLN A 207 -13.54 28.89 -6.04
CA GLN A 207 -12.64 28.55 -4.92
C GLN A 207 -11.46 27.72 -5.40
N ILE A 208 -11.67 26.73 -6.28
CA ILE A 208 -10.59 25.94 -6.88
C ILE A 208 -9.62 26.85 -7.62
N ARG A 209 -10.12 27.77 -8.44
CA ARG A 209 -9.31 28.74 -9.17
C ARG A 209 -8.48 29.63 -8.24
N ALA A 210 -9.12 30.18 -7.21
CA ALA A 210 -8.44 31.02 -6.23
C ALA A 210 -7.31 30.28 -5.51
N LEU A 211 -7.57 29.06 -5.05
CA LEU A 211 -6.58 28.22 -4.38
C LEU A 211 -5.44 27.79 -5.32
N SER A 212 -5.74 27.51 -6.59
CA SER A 212 -4.75 27.11 -7.59
C SER A 212 -3.87 28.26 -8.08
N GLN A 213 -4.38 29.50 -8.15
CA GLN A 213 -3.59 30.68 -8.54
C GLN A 213 -2.50 31.02 -7.52
N THR A 214 -2.67 30.60 -6.28
CA THR A 214 -1.71 30.85 -5.20
C THR A 214 -0.48 29.91 -5.27
N THR A 215 -0.47 28.93 -6.16
CA THR A 215 0.68 28.04 -6.40
C THR A 215 1.86 28.74 -7.10
N GLY A 216 1.66 29.93 -7.65
CA GLY A 216 2.70 30.69 -8.38
C GLY A 216 3.44 31.78 -7.58
N PHE A 217 3.09 32.06 -6.34
CA PHE A 217 3.64 33.20 -5.57
C PHE A 217 4.68 32.86 -4.51
N GLY A 218 5.22 31.66 -4.49
CA GLY A 218 6.38 31.30 -3.70
C GLY A 218 7.68 31.70 -4.41
N GLY A 219 7.93 32.99 -4.59
CA GLY A 219 9.19 33.55 -5.09
C GLY A 219 10.35 33.44 -4.06
N GLY A 220 10.48 32.33 -3.38
CA GLY A 220 11.64 31.99 -2.57
C GLY A 220 12.64 31.24 -3.45
N ARG A 221 13.90 31.64 -3.40
CA ARG A 221 15.05 30.99 -4.03
C ARG A 221 14.88 29.47 -3.94
N HIS A 222 14.99 28.76 -5.07
CA HIS A 222 15.08 27.29 -5.12
C HIS A 222 16.14 26.82 -4.12
N SER A 223 15.69 26.53 -2.92
CA SER A 223 16.52 25.85 -1.94
C SER A 223 16.64 24.41 -2.47
N ALA A 224 17.87 23.88 -2.46
CA ALA A 224 18.19 22.50 -2.83
C ALA A 224 17.47 21.44 -1.94
N ARG A 225 16.45 21.83 -1.22
CA ARG A 225 15.61 21.05 -0.31
C ARG A 225 14.12 21.09 -0.65
N SER A 226 13.74 21.30 -1.93
CA SER A 226 12.33 21.30 -2.31
C SER A 226 11.67 19.95 -1.97
N ASN A 227 10.50 19.99 -1.33
CA ASN A 227 9.66 18.82 -1.06
C ASN A 227 8.89 18.38 -2.31
N GLU A 228 9.49 18.45 -3.48
CA GLU A 228 8.82 18.10 -4.73
C GLU A 228 8.41 16.63 -4.76
N PRO A 229 7.20 16.34 -5.25
CA PRO A 229 6.76 14.98 -5.50
C PRO A 229 7.68 14.28 -6.50
N TYR A 230 7.93 13.00 -6.28
CA TYR A 230 8.69 12.15 -7.19
C TYR A 230 7.73 11.17 -7.88
N ASN A 231 7.56 11.29 -9.20
CA ASN A 231 6.68 10.40 -9.94
C ASN A 231 7.39 9.11 -10.36
N LEU A 232 6.98 7.99 -9.75
CA LEU A 232 7.50 6.66 -10.05
C LEU A 232 7.25 6.25 -11.50
N LEU A 233 6.04 6.47 -11.99
CA LEU A 233 5.59 6.00 -13.30
C LEU A 233 6.19 6.79 -14.48
N GLN A 234 6.76 7.97 -14.21
CA GLN A 234 7.49 8.76 -15.22
C GLN A 234 8.97 8.35 -15.35
N LYS A 235 9.43 7.44 -14.50
CA LYS A 235 10.80 6.92 -14.59
C LYS A 235 10.84 5.66 -15.46
N ARG A 236 12.03 5.31 -15.89
CA ARG A 236 12.22 4.03 -16.56
C ARG A 236 12.00 2.91 -15.53
N PRO A 237 11.21 1.87 -15.87
CA PRO A 237 11.06 0.72 -14.99
C PRO A 237 12.42 0.06 -14.70
N SER A 238 12.63 -0.39 -13.49
CA SER A 238 13.82 -1.15 -13.10
C SER A 238 13.87 -2.51 -13.81
N HIS A 239 12.69 -3.08 -14.09
CA HIS A 239 12.52 -4.30 -14.89
C HIS A 239 11.24 -4.19 -15.72
N ALA A 240 11.32 -4.61 -16.97
CA ALA A 240 10.16 -4.70 -17.86
C ALA A 240 10.36 -5.83 -18.88
N ASN A 241 9.32 -6.65 -19.05
CA ASN A 241 9.20 -7.63 -20.12
C ASN A 241 7.71 -7.82 -20.48
N GLU A 242 7.38 -8.80 -21.33
CA GLU A 242 5.98 -9.05 -21.70
C GLU A 242 5.06 -9.52 -20.54
N TYR A 243 5.63 -9.89 -19.40
CA TYR A 243 4.92 -10.43 -18.23
C TYR A 243 4.72 -9.38 -17.13
N GLY A 244 5.36 -8.21 -17.24
CA GLY A 244 5.14 -7.15 -16.27
C GLY A 244 6.20 -6.07 -16.25
N GLU A 245 5.95 -5.05 -15.40
CA GLU A 245 6.83 -3.90 -15.19
C GLU A 245 6.98 -3.62 -13.69
N LEU A 246 8.20 -3.27 -13.27
CA LEU A 246 8.52 -2.90 -11.90
C LEU A 246 9.16 -1.51 -11.88
N TYR A 247 8.57 -0.61 -11.12
CA TYR A 247 9.09 0.72 -10.83
C TYR A 247 9.49 0.79 -9.36
N GLU A 248 10.65 1.35 -9.08
CA GLU A 248 11.18 1.43 -7.72
C GLU A 248 11.72 2.85 -7.44
N ALA A 249 11.42 3.37 -6.26
CA ALA A 249 12.07 4.53 -5.68
C ALA A 249 12.75 4.13 -4.37
N ARG A 250 14.07 4.13 -4.39
CA ARG A 250 14.92 3.95 -3.21
C ARG A 250 15.39 5.33 -2.72
N SER A 251 16.04 5.36 -1.58
CA SER A 251 16.65 6.59 -1.08
C SER A 251 17.69 7.22 -2.03
N SER A 252 18.30 6.43 -2.94
CA SER A 252 19.15 6.94 -4.00
C SER A 252 18.39 7.69 -5.09
N ASP A 253 17.12 7.35 -5.32
CA ASP A 253 16.28 7.92 -6.36
C ASP A 253 15.44 9.09 -5.83
N TYR A 254 14.94 8.96 -4.63
CA TYR A 254 14.23 9.99 -3.88
C TYR A 254 14.81 10.11 -2.46
N HIS A 255 15.73 11.04 -2.28
CA HIS A 255 16.56 11.17 -1.08
C HIS A 255 15.76 11.34 0.22
N ARG A 256 14.54 11.87 0.13
CA ARG A 256 13.63 12.06 1.27
C ARG A 256 13.21 10.78 1.96
N LEU A 257 13.36 9.62 1.32
CA LEU A 257 13.07 8.31 1.91
C LEU A 257 14.18 7.80 2.84
N GLN A 258 15.37 8.43 2.81
CA GLN A 258 16.57 7.94 3.50
C GLN A 258 16.38 7.91 5.00
N ASP A 259 15.87 8.99 5.59
CA ASP A 259 15.75 9.15 7.03
C ASP A 259 14.75 8.15 7.65
N LEU A 260 13.78 7.72 6.85
CA LEU A 260 12.75 6.76 7.26
C LEU A 260 13.14 5.30 7.03
N ASP A 261 14.26 5.05 6.35
CA ASP A 261 14.69 3.70 5.91
C ASP A 261 13.58 2.95 5.14
N VAL A 262 12.89 3.69 4.24
CA VAL A 262 11.74 3.21 3.46
C VAL A 262 12.08 3.23 1.97
N ASP A 263 11.52 2.28 1.20
CA ASP A 263 11.42 2.33 -0.25
C ASP A 263 9.96 2.24 -0.69
N VAL A 264 9.68 2.71 -1.92
CA VAL A 264 8.37 2.57 -2.54
C VAL A 264 8.54 1.92 -3.90
N SER A 265 7.73 0.93 -4.20
CA SER A 265 7.75 0.28 -5.51
C SER A 265 6.35 -0.06 -5.98
N ILE A 266 6.15 -0.09 -7.30
CA ILE A 266 4.91 -0.54 -7.91
C ILE A 266 5.23 -1.58 -8.98
N ALA A 267 4.54 -2.70 -8.93
CA ALA A 267 4.64 -3.78 -9.88
C ALA A 267 3.32 -3.92 -10.62
N ASN A 268 3.36 -3.87 -11.94
CA ASN A 268 2.23 -4.20 -12.80
C ASN A 268 2.50 -5.59 -13.41
N ILE A 269 1.83 -6.61 -12.90
CA ILE A 269 1.93 -7.99 -13.35
C ILE A 269 0.86 -8.21 -14.41
N SER A 270 1.25 -8.54 -15.63
CA SER A 270 0.31 -8.78 -16.73
C SER A 270 -0.60 -9.98 -16.42
N GLU A 271 -1.80 -9.99 -16.99
CA GLU A 271 -2.70 -11.14 -16.86
C GLU A 271 -2.00 -12.47 -17.17
N ARG A 272 -2.35 -13.54 -16.46
CA ARG A 272 -1.72 -14.89 -16.58
C ARG A 272 -0.20 -14.88 -16.41
N SER A 273 0.32 -13.91 -15.68
CA SER A 273 1.75 -13.79 -15.39
C SER A 273 1.99 -13.78 -13.89
N MET A 274 3.23 -13.93 -13.49
CA MET A 274 3.60 -13.92 -12.09
C MET A 274 4.92 -13.20 -11.86
N MET A 275 5.14 -12.75 -10.65
CA MET A 275 6.46 -12.34 -10.18
C MET A 275 7.30 -13.57 -9.88
N ALA A 276 8.57 -13.59 -10.27
CA ALA A 276 9.46 -14.68 -9.92
C ALA A 276 9.53 -14.87 -8.39
N PRO A 277 9.43 -16.09 -7.88
CA PRO A 277 9.64 -16.36 -6.47
C PRO A 277 10.91 -15.71 -5.97
N SER A 278 10.80 -14.93 -4.89
CA SER A 278 11.91 -14.15 -4.36
C SER A 278 11.72 -13.86 -2.87
N TYR A 279 12.79 -13.46 -2.19
CA TYR A 279 12.71 -12.93 -0.82
C TYR A 279 13.52 -11.65 -0.68
N ASN A 280 13.18 -10.85 0.31
CA ASN A 280 13.93 -9.69 0.73
C ASN A 280 14.85 -10.04 1.90
N SER A 281 16.11 -9.63 1.84
CA SER A 281 17.08 -9.99 2.87
C SER A 281 16.85 -9.29 4.21
N ARG A 282 16.20 -8.09 4.18
CA ARG A 282 16.05 -7.24 5.35
C ARG A 282 14.69 -6.53 5.42
N ALA A 283 14.19 -6.04 4.30
CA ALA A 283 12.96 -5.25 4.29
C ALA A 283 11.72 -6.13 4.55
N THR A 284 10.82 -5.62 5.39
CA THR A 284 9.43 -6.06 5.39
C THR A 284 8.68 -5.27 4.32
N LYS A 285 7.94 -5.95 3.45
CA LYS A 285 7.14 -5.31 2.40
C LYS A 285 5.65 -5.32 2.78
N LEU A 286 5.03 -4.15 2.73
CA LEU A 286 3.59 -3.98 2.80
C LEU A 286 3.09 -3.87 1.36
N ALA A 287 2.56 -4.96 0.83
CA ALA A 287 2.09 -5.08 -0.55
C ALA A 287 0.59 -4.80 -0.62
N MET A 288 0.19 -3.63 -1.11
CA MET A 288 -1.20 -3.22 -1.31
C MET A 288 -1.61 -3.41 -2.76
N VAL A 289 -2.72 -4.06 -3.02
CA VAL A 289 -3.29 -4.15 -4.37
C VAL A 289 -3.98 -2.85 -4.72
N VAL A 290 -3.47 -2.16 -5.72
CA VAL A 290 -4.03 -0.90 -6.26
C VAL A 290 -5.14 -1.21 -7.26
N GLU A 291 -4.90 -2.19 -8.15
CA GLU A 291 -5.85 -2.57 -9.19
C GLU A 291 -5.71 -4.06 -9.54
N GLY A 292 -6.81 -4.66 -9.97
CA GLY A 292 -6.86 -6.04 -10.43
C GLY A 292 -7.03 -7.07 -9.32
N ARG A 293 -6.88 -8.34 -9.70
CA ARG A 293 -7.00 -9.52 -8.84
C ARG A 293 -5.91 -10.53 -9.12
N GLY A 294 -5.67 -11.37 -8.13
CA GLY A 294 -4.70 -12.43 -8.20
C GLY A 294 -4.55 -13.12 -6.86
N HIS A 295 -3.41 -13.76 -6.66
CA HIS A 295 -3.11 -14.34 -5.36
C HIS A 295 -1.63 -14.19 -5.02
N PHE A 296 -1.35 -14.22 -3.74
CA PHE A 296 0.01 -14.37 -3.20
C PHE A 296 0.19 -15.78 -2.68
N GLU A 297 1.38 -16.33 -2.92
CA GLU A 297 1.88 -17.53 -2.23
C GLU A 297 3.17 -17.19 -1.52
N MET A 298 3.25 -17.53 -0.23
CA MET A 298 4.45 -17.29 0.59
C MET A 298 4.80 -18.53 1.39
N VAL A 299 6.08 -18.85 1.43
CA VAL A 299 6.62 -19.97 2.21
C VAL A 299 7.02 -19.45 3.59
N CYS A 300 6.44 -20.05 4.62
CA CYS A 300 6.68 -19.70 6.02
C CYS A 300 7.25 -20.90 6.80
N PRO A 301 8.20 -20.67 7.71
CA PRO A 301 8.62 -21.70 8.66
C PRO A 301 7.45 -22.12 9.57
N ARG A 302 7.29 -23.42 9.80
CA ARG A 302 6.32 -23.94 10.77
C ARG A 302 6.91 -23.82 12.17
N ARG A 303 6.20 -23.14 13.10
CA ARG A 303 6.63 -23.06 14.49
C ARG A 303 6.15 -24.27 15.28
N SER A 304 6.92 -24.72 16.27
CA SER A 304 6.61 -25.87 17.13
C SER A 304 5.28 -25.78 17.92
N GLY A 305 4.59 -24.62 17.90
CA GLY A 305 3.29 -24.41 18.55
C GLY A 305 2.09 -24.55 17.60
N ASP A 306 2.28 -24.68 16.29
CA ASP A 306 1.21 -24.81 15.28
C ASP A 306 0.65 -26.26 15.18
N SER A 307 1.06 -27.16 16.07
CA SER A 307 0.71 -28.60 16.07
C SER A 307 -0.67 -28.89 16.70
N ARG A 308 -1.63 -27.99 16.64
CA ARG A 308 -3.03 -28.34 16.96
C ARG A 308 -3.73 -28.82 15.70
N ARG A 309 -3.56 -30.08 15.36
CA ARG A 309 -4.36 -31.05 14.57
C ARG A 309 -3.50 -31.84 13.58
N SER A 310 -2.85 -32.83 14.08
CA SER A 310 -2.71 -34.16 13.45
C SER A 310 -2.28 -35.11 14.54
N GLU A 311 -3.24 -35.68 15.23
CA GLU A 311 -3.08 -36.87 16.07
C GLU A 311 -2.91 -38.08 15.16
N ASP A 312 -1.78 -38.19 14.47
CA ASP A 312 -1.33 -39.46 13.90
C ASP A 312 0.07 -39.27 13.27
N ALA A 313 1.08 -39.32 14.11
CA ALA A 313 2.41 -39.81 13.74
C ALA A 313 3.28 -39.81 15.00
N THR A 314 3.48 -40.99 15.60
CA THR A 314 4.58 -41.32 16.47
C THR A 314 5.88 -41.13 15.70
N GLU A 315 6.52 -39.95 15.84
CA GLU A 315 7.85 -39.68 15.29
C GLU A 315 8.90 -39.85 16.37
N PRO A 316 10.04 -40.45 16.01
CA PRO A 316 11.16 -40.66 16.95
C PRO A 316 11.76 -39.31 17.37
N GLU A 317 11.96 -39.14 18.67
CA GLU A 317 12.66 -38.02 19.29
C GLU A 317 14.07 -37.88 18.71
N GLY A 318 14.40 -36.74 18.10
CA GLY A 318 15.78 -36.37 17.85
C GLY A 318 16.15 -35.49 16.66
N GLN A 319 15.27 -35.19 15.73
CA GLN A 319 15.59 -34.23 14.65
C GLN A 319 14.47 -33.21 14.48
N GLN A 320 14.75 -31.97 14.89
CA GLN A 320 13.89 -30.84 14.67
C GLN A 320 13.90 -30.47 13.17
N ARG A 321 13.09 -31.21 12.39
CA ARG A 321 12.90 -30.87 10.96
C ARG A 321 12.19 -29.54 10.86
N VAL A 322 12.85 -28.53 10.31
CA VAL A 322 12.21 -27.28 9.92
C VAL A 322 11.18 -27.63 8.85
N ARG A 323 9.90 -27.58 9.22
CA ARG A 323 8.81 -27.79 8.27
C ARG A 323 8.37 -26.44 7.75
N TYR A 324 8.21 -26.32 6.44
CA TYR A 324 7.63 -25.17 5.79
C TYR A 324 6.13 -25.39 5.59
N ARG A 325 5.39 -24.28 5.60
CA ARG A 325 3.99 -24.25 5.14
C ARG A 325 3.85 -23.19 4.07
N THR A 326 2.96 -23.39 3.13
CA THR A 326 2.55 -22.40 2.17
C THR A 326 1.38 -21.60 2.76
N VAL A 327 1.50 -20.28 2.70
CA VAL A 327 0.41 -19.36 3.02
C VAL A 327 -0.05 -18.74 1.71
N ARG A 328 -1.31 -18.96 1.33
CA ARG A 328 -1.90 -18.44 0.10
C ARG A 328 -3.09 -17.55 0.45
N SER A 329 -3.27 -16.46 -0.29
CA SER A 329 -4.45 -15.59 -0.22
C SER A 329 -4.79 -15.06 -1.58
N GLU A 330 -6.06 -15.14 -1.93
CA GLU A 330 -6.64 -14.37 -3.02
C GLU A 330 -6.65 -12.88 -2.62
N VAL A 331 -6.29 -12.02 -3.56
CA VAL A 331 -6.18 -10.59 -3.36
C VAL A 331 -6.95 -9.81 -4.42
N SER A 332 -7.47 -8.67 -4.00
CA SER A 332 -8.19 -7.72 -4.85
C SER A 332 -7.87 -6.30 -4.40
N ARG A 333 -8.35 -5.31 -5.14
CA ARG A 333 -8.14 -3.89 -4.81
C ARG A 333 -8.38 -3.61 -3.33
N GLY A 334 -7.43 -2.93 -2.68
CA GLY A 334 -7.44 -2.60 -1.26
C GLY A 334 -6.91 -3.70 -0.33
N SER A 335 -6.72 -4.94 -0.80
CA SER A 335 -6.07 -5.97 0.01
C SER A 335 -4.62 -5.60 0.28
N VAL A 336 -4.14 -5.93 1.49
CA VAL A 336 -2.74 -5.78 1.89
C VAL A 336 -2.17 -7.12 2.30
N PHE A 337 -0.97 -7.43 1.81
CA PHE A 337 -0.22 -8.62 2.17
C PHE A 337 1.14 -8.21 2.73
N VAL A 338 1.44 -8.69 3.95
CA VAL A 338 2.72 -8.39 4.62
C VAL A 338 3.72 -9.49 4.31
N ILE A 339 4.89 -9.10 3.82
CA ILE A 339 5.97 -10.01 3.43
C ILE A 339 7.17 -9.76 4.36
N PRO A 340 7.39 -10.59 5.39
CA PRO A 340 8.54 -10.45 6.26
C PRO A 340 9.86 -10.76 5.52
N PRO A 341 11.00 -10.26 6.01
CA PRO A 341 12.29 -10.59 5.42
C PRO A 341 12.57 -12.11 5.47
N GLY A 342 13.28 -12.62 4.48
CA GLY A 342 13.65 -14.02 4.36
C GLY A 342 12.54 -14.96 3.89
N HIS A 343 11.27 -14.52 3.80
CA HIS A 343 10.15 -15.35 3.35
C HIS A 343 10.07 -15.38 1.83
N PRO A 344 10.24 -16.55 1.19
CA PRO A 344 10.01 -16.71 -0.24
C PRO A 344 8.55 -16.42 -0.60
N VAL A 345 8.33 -15.57 -1.58
CA VAL A 345 6.99 -15.13 -2.00
C VAL A 345 6.90 -14.96 -3.50
N THR A 346 5.73 -15.22 -4.05
CA THR A 346 5.33 -14.87 -5.41
C THR A 346 3.95 -14.23 -5.41
N ALA A 347 3.69 -13.39 -6.41
CA ALA A 347 2.39 -12.84 -6.72
C ALA A 347 2.00 -13.28 -8.12
N VAL A 348 0.77 -13.72 -8.30
CA VAL A 348 0.23 -14.25 -9.57
C VAL A 348 -1.00 -13.45 -9.95
N ALA A 349 -1.02 -12.87 -11.13
CA ALA A 349 -2.16 -12.16 -11.67
C ALA A 349 -3.25 -13.13 -12.15
N ALA A 350 -4.50 -12.72 -12.05
CA ALA A 350 -5.63 -13.48 -12.57
C ALA A 350 -5.55 -13.68 -14.10
N ALA A 351 -6.40 -14.57 -14.62
CA ALA A 351 -6.36 -14.94 -16.04
C ALA A 351 -6.86 -13.85 -17.00
N ASN A 352 -7.62 -12.88 -16.51
CA ASN A 352 -8.39 -11.92 -17.29
C ASN A 352 -8.11 -10.45 -16.96
N GLU A 353 -7.20 -10.18 -16.05
CA GLU A 353 -6.83 -8.83 -15.64
C GLU A 353 -5.40 -8.77 -15.10
N ASN A 354 -4.78 -7.61 -15.24
CA ASN A 354 -3.47 -7.34 -14.64
C ASN A 354 -3.61 -7.23 -13.11
N LEU A 355 -2.50 -7.38 -12.41
CA LEU A 355 -2.43 -7.16 -10.97
C LEU A 355 -1.40 -6.06 -10.70
N GLU A 356 -1.88 -4.90 -10.25
CA GLU A 356 -1.04 -3.78 -9.86
C GLU A 356 -0.85 -3.75 -8.34
N VAL A 357 0.40 -3.82 -7.89
CA VAL A 357 0.75 -3.93 -6.48
C VAL A 357 1.72 -2.83 -6.07
N LEU A 358 1.25 -1.94 -5.19
CA LEU A 358 2.07 -0.95 -4.50
C LEU A 358 2.74 -1.61 -3.29
N CYS A 359 4.05 -1.42 -3.14
CA CYS A 359 4.78 -1.91 -1.96
C CYS A 359 5.48 -0.76 -1.24
N PHE A 360 5.22 -0.61 0.05
CA PHE A 360 6.09 0.11 0.96
C PHE A 360 7.05 -0.87 1.61
N GLY A 361 8.34 -0.64 1.48
CA GLY A 361 9.37 -1.44 2.14
C GLY A 361 9.90 -0.73 3.37
N ILE A 362 9.78 -1.38 4.51
CA ILE A 362 10.26 -0.91 5.80
C ILE A 362 11.62 -1.54 6.07
N ARG A 363 12.59 -0.78 6.58
CA ARG A 363 13.99 -1.18 6.75
C ARG A 363 14.65 -1.52 5.41
N ALA A 364 14.41 -0.64 4.42
CA ALA A 364 14.82 -0.84 3.03
C ALA A 364 16.30 -0.60 2.78
N GLY A 365 16.99 0.14 3.64
CA GLY A 365 18.41 0.39 3.52
C GLY A 365 19.22 -0.90 3.54
N ARG A 366 20.08 -1.06 2.52
CA ARG A 366 20.89 -2.27 2.28
C ARG A 366 20.06 -3.55 2.07
N ASN A 367 18.75 -3.46 1.82
CA ASN A 367 17.94 -4.61 1.43
C ASN A 367 18.40 -5.15 0.07
N ARG A 368 18.41 -6.48 -0.05
CA ARG A 368 18.65 -7.18 -1.32
C ARG A 368 17.46 -8.09 -1.60
N LYS A 369 16.93 -8.00 -2.80
CA LYS A 369 15.91 -8.92 -3.30
C LYS A 369 16.62 -10.07 -4.00
N CYS A 370 16.42 -11.30 -3.51
CA CYS A 370 17.02 -12.51 -4.04
C CYS A 370 15.96 -13.31 -4.78
N TYR A 371 16.15 -13.46 -6.07
CA TYR A 371 15.27 -14.29 -6.92
C TYR A 371 15.64 -15.76 -6.83
N LEU A 372 14.64 -16.63 -6.80
CA LEU A 372 14.75 -18.07 -6.62
C LEU A 372 14.40 -18.86 -7.89
N ALA A 373 14.02 -18.16 -8.95
CA ALA A 373 13.70 -18.73 -10.26
C ALA A 373 13.99 -17.72 -11.38
N GLY A 374 14.04 -18.20 -12.62
CA GLY A 374 14.36 -17.41 -13.80
C GLY A 374 15.84 -17.09 -13.95
N LYS A 375 16.17 -16.29 -14.93
CA LYS A 375 17.56 -15.92 -15.28
C LYS A 375 18.36 -15.36 -14.09
N ASN A 376 17.67 -14.67 -13.15
CA ASN A 376 18.30 -14.05 -11.98
C ASN A 376 18.28 -14.97 -10.75
N ASN A 377 18.07 -16.27 -10.91
CA ASN A 377 18.08 -17.22 -9.81
C ASN A 377 19.41 -17.20 -9.08
N VAL A 378 19.39 -16.85 -7.79
CA VAL A 378 20.61 -16.77 -6.96
C VAL A 378 21.31 -18.12 -6.80
N MET A 379 20.57 -19.23 -6.92
CA MET A 379 21.13 -20.58 -6.83
C MET A 379 22.03 -20.95 -8.03
N ASN A 380 21.95 -20.18 -9.13
CA ASN A 380 22.91 -20.31 -10.24
C ASN A 380 24.36 -20.03 -9.83
N LEU A 381 24.56 -19.26 -8.75
CA LEU A 381 25.88 -18.93 -8.22
C LEU A 381 26.53 -20.05 -7.41
N LEU A 382 25.81 -21.14 -7.10
CA LEU A 382 26.40 -22.33 -6.47
C LEU A 382 27.43 -22.95 -7.41
N ASP A 383 28.59 -23.31 -6.88
CA ASP A 383 29.56 -24.08 -7.62
C ASP A 383 29.05 -25.50 -7.92
N ARG A 384 29.78 -26.22 -8.76
CA ARG A 384 29.39 -27.57 -9.25
C ARG A 384 29.17 -28.55 -8.12
N GLU A 385 30.10 -28.61 -7.20
CA GLU A 385 30.10 -29.55 -6.07
C GLU A 385 28.97 -29.23 -5.10
N ALA A 386 28.72 -27.93 -4.84
CA ALA A 386 27.62 -27.51 -4.01
C ALA A 386 26.25 -27.84 -4.63
N LYS A 387 26.09 -27.74 -5.95
CA LYS A 387 24.87 -28.18 -6.65
C LYS A 387 24.65 -29.67 -6.47
N GLN A 388 25.67 -30.48 -6.70
CA GLN A 388 25.59 -31.96 -6.56
C GLN A 388 25.21 -32.36 -5.14
N LEU A 389 25.89 -31.82 -4.14
CA LEU A 389 25.65 -32.15 -2.73
C LEU A 389 24.28 -31.66 -2.24
N SER A 390 23.86 -30.48 -2.66
CA SER A 390 22.59 -29.85 -2.20
C SER A 390 21.37 -30.54 -2.78
N PHE A 391 21.42 -30.99 -4.03
CA PHE A 391 20.28 -31.57 -4.74
C PHE A 391 20.33 -33.07 -4.89
N GLY A 392 21.46 -33.71 -4.55
CA GLY A 392 21.65 -35.16 -4.70
C GLY A 392 21.56 -35.62 -6.16
N ALA A 393 21.84 -34.74 -7.10
CA ALA A 393 21.75 -34.95 -8.54
C ALA A 393 23.00 -34.41 -9.27
N PRO A 394 23.32 -34.89 -10.49
CA PRO A 394 24.41 -34.32 -11.30
C PRO A 394 24.26 -32.79 -11.46
N ALA A 395 25.36 -32.05 -11.37
CA ALA A 395 25.32 -30.59 -11.44
C ALA A 395 24.75 -30.10 -12.78
N GLU A 396 24.96 -30.82 -13.86
CA GLU A 396 24.46 -30.55 -15.19
C GLU A 396 22.92 -30.62 -15.24
N GLU A 397 22.31 -31.60 -14.60
CA GLU A 397 20.86 -31.74 -14.47
C GLU A 397 20.26 -30.59 -13.66
N VAL A 398 20.90 -30.23 -12.54
CA VAL A 398 20.49 -29.07 -11.73
C VAL A 398 20.57 -27.78 -12.55
N GLN A 399 21.65 -27.61 -13.31
CA GLN A 399 21.84 -26.41 -14.15
C GLN A 399 20.79 -26.34 -15.26
N GLU A 400 20.47 -27.45 -15.92
CA GLU A 400 19.44 -27.52 -16.96
C GLU A 400 18.08 -27.06 -16.42
N VAL A 401 17.70 -27.49 -15.21
CA VAL A 401 16.46 -27.06 -14.56
C VAL A 401 16.48 -25.58 -14.24
N PHE A 402 17.60 -25.05 -13.75
CA PHE A 402 17.71 -23.63 -13.39
C PHE A 402 17.72 -22.72 -14.61
N ASP A 403 18.28 -23.13 -15.74
CA ASP A 403 18.34 -22.39 -16.98
C ASP A 403 17.09 -22.54 -17.85
N ALA A 404 16.17 -23.45 -17.48
CA ALA A 404 14.96 -23.71 -18.26
C ALA A 404 14.02 -22.49 -18.39
N GLN A 405 14.08 -21.54 -17.45
CA GLN A 405 13.32 -20.29 -17.50
C GLN A 405 14.21 -19.10 -17.90
N PRO A 406 14.12 -18.62 -19.15
CA PRO A 406 14.98 -17.53 -19.66
C PRO A 406 14.56 -16.13 -19.19
N GLU A 407 13.33 -15.98 -18.71
CA GLU A 407 12.82 -14.71 -18.23
C GLU A 407 13.33 -14.35 -16.83
N SER A 408 13.27 -13.08 -16.47
CA SER A 408 13.67 -12.58 -15.15
C SER A 408 12.61 -11.68 -14.55
N VAL A 409 12.49 -11.67 -13.23
CA VAL A 409 11.59 -10.82 -12.42
C VAL A 409 10.12 -11.10 -12.67
N PHE A 410 9.64 -11.02 -13.90
CA PHE A 410 8.29 -11.40 -14.29
C PHE A 410 8.33 -12.61 -15.23
N LEU A 411 7.50 -13.59 -14.94
CA LEU A 411 7.47 -14.88 -15.59
C LEU A 411 6.06 -15.17 -16.12
N PRO A 412 5.92 -16.08 -17.13
CA PRO A 412 4.61 -16.62 -17.44
C PRO A 412 4.02 -17.30 -16.20
N GLY A 413 2.73 -17.05 -15.93
CA GLY A 413 2.02 -17.62 -14.79
C GLY A 413 1.63 -19.09 -15.01
N PRO A 414 1.13 -19.76 -13.96
CA PRO A 414 0.64 -21.13 -14.05
C PRO A 414 -0.41 -21.28 -15.15
N GLY A 415 -0.27 -22.32 -16.00
CA GLY A 415 -1.22 -22.62 -17.08
C GLY A 415 -1.05 -21.78 -18.38
N ARG A 416 -0.16 -20.81 -18.42
CA ARG A 416 0.17 -20.11 -19.66
C ARG A 416 1.09 -20.99 -20.51
N ARG A 417 0.62 -21.39 -21.72
CA ARG A 417 1.45 -22.18 -22.64
C ARG A 417 2.55 -21.29 -23.23
N ARG A 418 3.78 -21.82 -23.37
CA ARG A 418 4.87 -21.19 -24.12
C ARG A 418 4.37 -20.93 -25.55
N GLY A 419 4.36 -19.66 -25.98
CA GLY A 419 3.98 -19.26 -27.34
C GLY A 419 2.68 -18.46 -27.48
N GLU A 420 1.89 -18.28 -26.43
CA GLU A 420 0.74 -17.36 -26.43
C GLU A 420 1.17 -15.91 -26.18
N ALA A 421 2.04 -15.36 -27.04
CA ALA A 421 2.37 -13.93 -26.98
C ALA A 421 1.18 -13.11 -27.48
N LYS A 422 0.61 -12.23 -26.64
CA LYS A 422 -0.39 -11.26 -27.07
C LYS A 422 0.24 -10.26 -28.06
N ARG A 423 -0.45 -10.02 -29.17
CA ARG A 423 -0.24 -8.80 -29.96
C ARG A 423 -0.53 -7.62 -29.03
N ARG A 424 0.49 -6.80 -28.75
CA ARG A 424 0.32 -5.49 -28.10
C ARG A 424 -0.72 -4.71 -28.90
N GLN A 425 -1.90 -4.47 -28.33
CA GLN A 425 -2.73 -3.34 -28.76
C GLN A 425 -1.99 -2.07 -28.32
N PRO A 426 -1.64 -1.17 -29.22
CA PRO A 426 -1.07 0.11 -28.84
C PRO A 426 -2.12 0.83 -28.00
N SER A 427 -1.70 1.33 -26.84
CA SER A 427 -2.53 2.22 -26.01
C SER A 427 -2.99 3.39 -26.87
N VAL A 428 -4.28 3.70 -26.83
CA VAL A 428 -4.94 4.73 -27.67
C VAL A 428 -4.38 6.15 -27.44
N GLU A 429 -3.54 6.36 -26.42
CA GLU A 429 -2.91 7.65 -26.09
C GLU A 429 -1.77 8.08 -27.05
N SER A 430 -1.29 7.23 -27.95
CA SER A 430 -0.21 7.60 -28.88
C SER A 430 -0.72 8.11 -30.24
N LEU A 431 -2.02 8.28 -30.46
CA LEU A 431 -2.61 8.66 -31.76
C LEU A 431 -3.02 10.15 -31.87
N PHE A 432 -2.80 10.97 -30.84
CA PHE A 432 -3.05 12.43 -30.93
C PHE A 432 -1.77 13.24 -30.68
N GLY A 433 -0.84 13.11 -31.58
CA GLY A 433 0.35 13.93 -31.57
C GLY A 433 1.06 13.92 -32.89
N PHE A 434 0.43 14.50 -33.95
CA PHE A 434 1.12 15.12 -35.11
C PHE A 434 0.09 15.70 -36.08
N GLY A 435 0.07 16.99 -36.15
CA GLY A 435 -0.59 17.80 -37.20
C GLY A 435 -0.91 19.17 -36.68
N GLY A 436 -0.26 20.24 -36.93
CA GLY A 436 0.47 20.72 -38.05
C GLY A 436 0.13 22.19 -38.25
N PHE A 437 1.09 23.00 -38.48
CA PHE A 437 1.11 24.41 -38.90
C PHE A 437 0.91 25.44 -37.78
#